data_20de0cda34f7d0389abe3c0a95fe384f
#
_entry.id   20de0cda34f7d0389abe3c0a95fe384f
#
_cell.length_a   1.000
_cell.length_b   1.000
_cell.length_c   1.000
_cell.angle_alpha   90.00
_cell.angle_beta   90.00
_cell.angle_gamma   90.00
#
_symmetry.space_group_name_H-M   'P 1'
#
loop_
_entity.id
_entity.type
_entity.pdbx_description
1 polymer ?
#
loop_
_entity_poly.entity_id
_entity_poly.type
_entity_poly.pdbx_seq_one_letter_code
_entity_poly.pdbx_strand_id
1 'polypeptide(L)'
;MSARLLYVMDPMCSWCWGFAPVAAAMIAQAAEAGVPTRLVVGGLRSASSALDVSTRRYILEHWQAVAEATGQPFRFDDALPDGFVYDTEPACRALVAARELDAERAWPLLALIQAGFYEQGLDVTRPP
;
A
#
# COMPACT_ATOMS: atom_id res chain seq x y z
N MET A 1 -18.23 -10.05 24.91
CA MET A 1 -17.46 -9.08 24.10
C MET A 1 -16.92 -9.77 22.88
N SER A 2 -17.08 -9.16 21.73
CA SER A 2 -16.51 -9.66 20.50
C SER A 2 -15.16 -8.98 20.22
N ALA A 3 -14.19 -9.76 19.80
CA ALA A 3 -12.90 -9.24 19.35
C ALA A 3 -12.99 -8.77 17.91
N ARG A 4 -12.19 -7.77 17.56
CA ARG A 4 -12.01 -7.33 16.18
C ARG A 4 -10.55 -6.95 15.96
N LEU A 5 -10.12 -7.04 14.71
CA LEU A 5 -8.78 -6.67 14.30
C LEU A 5 -8.85 -5.40 13.44
N LEU A 6 -8.09 -4.40 13.81
CA LEU A 6 -7.91 -3.20 12.96
C LEU A 6 -6.53 -3.29 12.32
N TYR A 7 -6.49 -3.30 11.00
CA TYR A 7 -5.25 -3.24 10.25
C TYR A 7 -5.04 -1.82 9.74
N VAL A 8 -4.17 -1.08 10.43
CA VAL A 8 -3.85 0.31 10.09
C VAL A 8 -2.60 0.31 9.23
N MET A 9 -2.73 0.82 8.00
CA MET A 9 -1.64 0.77 7.04
C MET A 9 -1.82 1.85 5.98
N ASP A 10 -0.88 1.94 5.04
CA ASP A 10 -0.99 2.78 3.85
C ASP A 10 -0.61 1.96 2.62
N PRO A 11 -1.40 2.00 1.53
CA PRO A 11 -1.12 1.19 0.33
C PRO A 11 0.18 1.57 -0.38
N MET A 12 0.71 2.76 -0.11
CA MET A 12 1.95 3.25 -0.70
C MET A 12 3.09 3.33 0.32
N CYS A 13 2.98 2.62 1.43
CA CYS A 13 4.05 2.44 2.41
C CYS A 13 4.86 1.19 2.04
N SER A 14 6.18 1.34 1.83
CA SER A 14 7.02 0.22 1.39
C SER A 14 7.08 -0.93 2.40
N TRP A 15 7.13 -0.63 3.69
CA TRP A 15 7.07 -1.67 4.72
C TRP A 15 5.73 -2.38 4.77
N CYS A 16 4.63 -1.70 4.45
CA CYS A 16 3.31 -2.34 4.33
C CYS A 16 3.27 -3.30 3.15
N TRP A 17 3.92 -2.97 2.03
CA TRP A 17 4.11 -3.90 0.92
C TRP A 17 4.98 -5.08 1.32
N GLY A 18 6.10 -4.81 2.00
CA GLY A 18 6.97 -5.87 2.52
C GLY A 18 6.25 -6.82 3.48
N PHE A 19 5.31 -6.30 4.27
CA PHE A 19 4.51 -7.06 5.23
C PHE A 19 3.28 -7.73 4.60
N ALA A 20 2.94 -7.42 3.36
CA ALA A 20 1.68 -7.85 2.74
C ALA A 20 1.41 -9.37 2.82
N PRO A 21 2.38 -10.28 2.57
CA PRO A 21 2.10 -11.71 2.71
C PRO A 21 1.75 -12.12 4.14
N VAL A 22 2.42 -11.54 5.14
CA VAL A 22 2.15 -11.81 6.56
C VAL A 22 0.78 -11.26 6.96
N ALA A 23 0.47 -10.03 6.51
CA ALA A 23 -0.84 -9.43 6.75
C ALA A 23 -1.96 -10.28 6.17
N ALA A 24 -1.80 -10.77 4.94
CA ALA A 24 -2.78 -11.63 4.28
C ALA A 24 -3.03 -12.92 5.08
N ALA A 25 -1.97 -13.56 5.58
CA ALA A 25 -2.08 -14.76 6.40
C ALA A 25 -2.79 -14.46 7.73
N MET A 26 -2.46 -13.34 8.36
CA MET A 26 -3.07 -12.93 9.63
C MET A 26 -4.57 -12.64 9.45
N ILE A 27 -4.94 -11.96 8.37
CA ILE A 27 -6.35 -11.66 8.05
C ILE A 27 -7.13 -12.94 7.78
N ALA A 28 -6.54 -13.89 7.05
CA ALA A 28 -7.16 -15.20 6.79
C ALA A 28 -7.38 -15.98 8.09
N GLN A 29 -6.41 -16.01 8.99
CA GLN A 29 -6.55 -16.65 10.30
C GLN A 29 -7.61 -15.98 11.15
N ALA A 30 -7.69 -14.64 11.14
CA ALA A 30 -8.73 -13.91 11.84
C ALA A 30 -10.11 -14.30 11.33
N ALA A 31 -10.28 -14.42 10.02
CA ALA A 31 -11.55 -14.83 9.41
C ALA A 31 -11.94 -16.25 9.83
N GLU A 32 -11.00 -17.19 9.85
CA GLU A 32 -11.24 -18.55 10.31
C GLU A 32 -11.66 -18.59 11.78
N ALA A 33 -11.10 -17.69 12.60
CA ALA A 33 -11.44 -17.59 14.02
C ALA A 33 -12.73 -16.80 14.27
N GLY A 34 -13.41 -16.32 13.23
CA GLY A 34 -14.60 -15.49 13.36
C GLY A 34 -14.33 -14.08 13.86
N VAL A 35 -13.08 -13.61 13.73
CA VAL A 35 -12.69 -12.25 14.14
C VAL A 35 -12.77 -11.34 12.92
N PRO A 36 -13.69 -10.34 12.90
CA PRO A 36 -13.77 -9.41 11.79
C PRO A 36 -12.54 -8.50 11.74
N THR A 37 -12.07 -8.23 10.52
CA THR A 37 -10.94 -7.34 10.28
C THR A 37 -11.40 -6.10 9.52
N ARG A 38 -10.99 -4.93 9.99
CA ARG A 38 -11.27 -3.66 9.34
C ARG A 38 -9.97 -3.04 8.84
N LEU A 39 -9.95 -2.69 7.56
CA LEU A 39 -8.86 -1.94 6.95
C LEU A 39 -9.00 -0.45 7.30
N VAL A 40 -7.95 0.11 7.85
CA VAL A 40 -7.86 1.55 8.15
C VAL A 40 -6.63 2.10 7.46
N VAL A 41 -6.81 3.08 6.58
CA VAL A 41 -5.70 3.68 5.83
C VAL A 41 -5.25 4.97 6.49
N GLY A 42 -3.93 5.17 6.57
CA GLY A 42 -3.33 6.20 7.41
C GLY A 42 -3.08 7.54 6.75
N GLY A 43 -3.10 7.62 5.42
CA GLY A 43 -2.74 8.85 4.72
C GLY A 43 -1.32 9.28 5.03
N LEU A 44 -0.37 8.37 4.90
CA LEU A 44 1.00 8.50 5.40
C LEU A 44 1.74 9.71 4.83
N ARG A 45 1.47 10.07 3.58
CA ARG A 45 2.21 11.12 2.90
C ARG A 45 1.27 12.00 2.08
N SER A 46 1.32 13.29 2.35
CA SER A 46 0.63 14.30 1.56
C SER A 46 1.66 15.15 0.82
N ALA A 47 1.52 15.27 -0.49
CA ALA A 47 2.41 16.06 -1.31
C ALA A 47 1.63 16.71 -2.45
N SER A 48 2.10 17.89 -2.89
CA SER A 48 1.50 18.62 -3.99
C SER A 48 2.50 18.93 -5.11
N SER A 49 3.77 18.58 -4.91
CA SER A 49 4.84 18.81 -5.87
C SER A 49 5.59 17.52 -6.17
N ALA A 50 6.17 17.47 -7.38
CA ALA A 50 6.96 16.31 -7.81
C ALA A 50 8.17 16.08 -6.92
N LEU A 51 8.58 14.82 -6.81
CA LEU A 51 9.80 14.44 -6.11
C LEU A 51 11.02 15.07 -6.77
N ASP A 52 11.93 15.63 -5.96
CA ASP A 52 13.24 16.01 -6.46
C ASP A 52 14.16 14.79 -6.59
N VAL A 53 15.31 14.98 -7.23
CA VAL A 53 16.26 13.90 -7.52
C VAL A 53 16.77 13.24 -6.23
N SER A 54 17.09 14.02 -5.21
CA SER A 54 17.65 13.48 -3.97
C SER A 54 16.62 12.71 -3.16
N THR A 55 15.40 13.18 -3.07
CA THR A 55 14.29 12.50 -2.38
C THR A 55 13.94 11.20 -3.09
N ARG A 56 13.86 11.23 -4.43
CA ARG A 56 13.62 10.03 -5.23
C ARG A 56 14.67 8.96 -4.97
N ARG A 57 15.95 9.35 -4.97
CA ARG A 57 17.06 8.42 -4.66
C ARG A 57 16.92 7.83 -3.28
N TYR A 58 16.62 8.65 -2.28
CA TYR A 58 16.43 8.19 -0.90
C TYR A 58 15.29 7.15 -0.81
N ILE A 59 14.18 7.42 -1.48
CA ILE A 59 13.03 6.49 -1.49
C ILE A 59 13.41 5.16 -2.14
N LEU A 60 14.10 5.18 -3.28
CA LEU A 60 14.51 3.95 -3.97
C LEU A 60 15.53 3.15 -3.16
N GLU A 61 16.47 3.80 -2.47
CA GLU A 61 17.40 3.15 -1.54
C GLU A 61 16.64 2.49 -0.38
N HIS A 62 15.60 3.17 0.13
CA HIS A 62 14.75 2.61 1.17
C HIS A 62 13.98 1.37 0.66
N TRP A 63 13.46 1.41 -0.55
CA TRP A 63 12.81 0.26 -1.18
C TRP A 63 13.77 -0.92 -1.30
N GLN A 64 15.03 -0.65 -1.64
CA GLN A 64 16.07 -1.68 -1.70
C GLN A 64 16.22 -2.38 -0.36
N ALA A 65 16.28 -1.61 0.72
CA ALA A 65 16.39 -2.17 2.07
C ALA A 65 15.17 -3.01 2.45
N VAL A 66 13.97 -2.56 2.10
CA VAL A 66 12.74 -3.32 2.34
C VAL A 66 12.73 -4.61 1.54
N ALA A 67 13.13 -4.57 0.26
CA ALA A 67 13.21 -5.75 -0.59
C ALA A 67 14.17 -6.78 -0.01
N GLU A 68 15.34 -6.36 0.45
CA GLU A 68 16.34 -7.24 1.07
C GLU A 68 15.82 -7.85 2.38
N ALA A 69 15.13 -7.07 3.20
CA ALA A 69 14.64 -7.52 4.49
C ALA A 69 13.43 -8.47 4.37
N THR A 70 12.58 -8.31 3.37
CA THR A 70 11.29 -9.01 3.28
C THR A 70 11.20 -10.02 2.15
N GLY A 71 12.03 -9.90 1.12
CA GLY A 71 11.94 -10.72 -0.08
C GLY A 71 10.80 -10.33 -1.02
N GLN A 72 10.03 -9.29 -0.71
CA GLN A 72 8.96 -8.83 -1.59
C GLN A 72 9.56 -8.23 -2.88
N PRO A 73 8.91 -8.47 -4.04
CA PRO A 73 9.41 -7.94 -5.31
C PRO A 73 9.15 -6.44 -5.41
N PHE A 74 10.16 -5.71 -5.88
CA PHE A 74 10.08 -4.29 -6.20
C PHE A 74 10.59 -4.07 -7.61
N ARG A 75 9.94 -3.19 -8.34
CA ARG A 75 10.43 -2.73 -9.64
C ARG A 75 11.19 -1.42 -9.42
N PHE A 76 12.46 -1.41 -9.79
CA PHE A 76 13.32 -0.23 -9.68
C PHE A 76 13.46 0.51 -11.01
N ASP A 77 13.41 -0.22 -12.12
CA ASP A 77 13.49 0.36 -13.46
C ASP A 77 12.23 1.20 -13.74
N ASP A 78 12.45 2.45 -14.12
CA ASP A 78 11.37 3.42 -14.39
C ASP A 78 10.43 3.67 -13.20
N ALA A 79 10.84 3.29 -12.00
CA ALA A 79 10.07 3.55 -10.79
C ALA A 79 10.14 5.04 -10.42
N LEU A 80 9.04 5.57 -9.93
CA LEU A 80 8.91 6.97 -9.54
C LEU A 80 9.35 7.90 -10.69
N PRO A 81 8.65 7.89 -11.82
CA PRO A 81 9.06 8.64 -13.01
C PRO A 81 9.11 10.15 -12.76
N ASP A 82 9.74 10.86 -13.67
CA ASP A 82 9.81 12.33 -13.62
C ASP A 82 8.39 12.91 -13.52
N GLY A 83 8.23 13.86 -12.61
CA GLY A 83 6.93 14.49 -12.37
C GLY A 83 6.04 13.73 -11.38
N PHE A 84 6.48 12.57 -10.86
CA PHE A 84 5.70 11.81 -9.89
C PHE A 84 5.52 12.62 -8.60
N VAL A 85 4.26 12.73 -8.16
CA VAL A 85 3.87 13.36 -6.90
C VAL A 85 3.52 12.25 -5.91
N TYR A 86 4.34 12.08 -4.89
CA TYR A 86 4.15 11.01 -3.91
C TYR A 86 3.08 11.42 -2.88
N ASP A 87 1.83 11.32 -3.29
CA ASP A 87 0.66 11.62 -2.47
C ASP A 87 -0.15 10.33 -2.29
N THR A 88 -0.31 9.89 -1.05
CA THR A 88 -1.00 8.63 -0.76
C THR A 88 -2.52 8.80 -0.63
N GLU A 89 -3.00 10.03 -0.59
CA GLU A 89 -4.43 10.33 -0.40
C GLU A 89 -5.33 9.70 -1.47
N PRO A 90 -5.04 9.80 -2.79
CA PRO A 90 -5.95 9.22 -3.78
C PRO A 90 -6.13 7.70 -3.64
N ALA A 91 -5.05 6.96 -3.39
CA ALA A 91 -5.11 5.52 -3.18
C ALA A 91 -5.84 5.17 -1.88
N CYS A 92 -5.59 5.92 -0.81
CA CYS A 92 -6.30 5.76 0.46
C CYS A 92 -7.80 6.01 0.29
N ARG A 93 -8.17 7.07 -0.40
CA ARG A 93 -9.58 7.39 -0.67
C ARG A 93 -10.28 6.30 -1.46
N ALA A 94 -9.60 5.74 -2.46
CA ALA A 94 -10.15 4.62 -3.24
C ALA A 94 -10.46 3.41 -2.34
N LEU A 95 -9.57 3.10 -1.42
CA LEU A 95 -9.76 1.99 -0.46
C LEU A 95 -10.90 2.26 0.51
N VAL A 96 -11.03 3.49 1.01
CA VAL A 96 -12.14 3.87 1.88
C VAL A 96 -13.47 3.74 1.13
N ALA A 97 -13.53 4.23 -0.11
CA ALA A 97 -14.72 4.11 -0.94
C ALA A 97 -15.11 2.65 -1.17
N ALA A 98 -14.13 1.81 -1.53
CA ALA A 98 -14.37 0.37 -1.72
C ALA A 98 -14.87 -0.30 -0.44
N ARG A 99 -14.25 0.01 0.70
CA ARG A 99 -14.65 -0.54 1.99
C ARG A 99 -16.10 -0.17 2.36
N GLU A 100 -16.49 1.07 2.09
CA GLU A 100 -17.85 1.55 2.39
C GLU A 100 -18.90 0.92 1.47
N LEU A 101 -18.51 0.58 0.24
CA LEU A 101 -19.42 -0.11 -0.70
C LEU A 101 -19.50 -1.62 -0.41
N ASP A 102 -18.38 -2.26 -0.14
CA ASP A 102 -18.28 -3.67 0.19
C ASP A 102 -16.93 -3.92 0.89
N ALA A 103 -16.98 -4.13 2.20
CA ALA A 103 -15.78 -4.27 3.03
C ALA A 103 -14.84 -5.38 2.54
N GLU A 104 -15.38 -6.49 2.02
CA GLU A 104 -14.58 -7.60 1.51
C GLU A 104 -13.83 -7.26 0.22
N ARG A 105 -14.36 -6.33 -0.58
CA ARG A 105 -13.74 -5.90 -1.83
C ARG A 105 -12.55 -4.97 -1.63
N ALA A 106 -12.41 -4.37 -0.46
CA ALA A 106 -11.26 -3.51 -0.16
C ALA A 106 -9.94 -4.31 -0.17
N TRP A 107 -9.95 -5.56 0.26
CA TRP A 107 -8.75 -6.39 0.32
C TRP A 107 -8.17 -6.71 -1.06
N PRO A 108 -8.96 -7.21 -2.03
CA PRO A 108 -8.44 -7.37 -3.40
C PRO A 108 -7.96 -6.06 -4.03
N LEU A 109 -8.67 -4.96 -3.80
CA LEU A 109 -8.26 -3.65 -4.33
C LEU A 109 -6.93 -3.21 -3.72
N LEU A 110 -6.73 -3.41 -2.42
CA LEU A 110 -5.46 -3.12 -1.76
C LEU A 110 -4.31 -3.91 -2.42
N ALA A 111 -4.50 -5.20 -2.63
CA ALA A 111 -3.49 -6.03 -3.28
C ALA A 111 -3.15 -5.54 -4.69
N LEU A 112 -4.14 -5.13 -5.47
CA LEU A 112 -3.94 -4.59 -6.82
C LEU A 112 -3.20 -3.25 -6.80
N ILE A 113 -3.55 -2.35 -5.88
CA ILE A 113 -2.87 -1.05 -5.76
C ILE A 113 -1.40 -1.25 -5.37
N GLN A 114 -1.14 -2.09 -4.38
CA GLN A 114 0.23 -2.35 -3.93
C GLN A 114 1.08 -3.00 -5.03
N ALA A 115 0.58 -4.03 -5.67
CA ALA A 115 1.29 -4.69 -6.77
C ALA A 115 1.47 -3.75 -7.97
N GLY A 116 0.46 -2.96 -8.30
CA GLY A 116 0.54 -1.97 -9.37
C GLY A 116 1.65 -0.96 -9.14
N PHE A 117 1.73 -0.43 -7.94
CA PHE A 117 2.72 0.58 -7.60
C PHE A 117 4.13 0.00 -7.46
N TYR A 118 4.30 -1.06 -6.66
CA TYR A 118 5.62 -1.57 -6.31
C TYR A 118 6.20 -2.56 -7.33
N GLU A 119 5.36 -3.36 -7.97
CA GLU A 119 5.79 -4.42 -8.88
C GLU A 119 5.69 -4.01 -10.36
N GLN A 120 4.64 -3.26 -10.71
CA GLN A 120 4.35 -2.93 -12.12
C GLN A 120 4.77 -1.51 -12.51
N GLY A 121 5.17 -0.68 -11.55
CA GLY A 121 5.61 0.68 -11.81
C GLY A 121 4.51 1.63 -12.24
N LEU A 122 3.27 1.36 -11.84
CA LEU A 122 2.13 2.21 -12.19
C LEU A 122 2.00 3.41 -11.26
N ASP A 123 1.54 4.52 -11.80
CA ASP A 123 1.18 5.69 -10.99
C ASP A 123 -0.24 5.51 -10.45
N VAL A 124 -0.33 5.09 -9.19
CA VAL A 124 -1.62 4.87 -8.51
C VAL A 124 -2.17 6.12 -7.85
N THR A 125 -1.57 7.28 -8.11
CA THR A 125 -2.04 8.57 -7.58
C THR A 125 -3.02 9.26 -8.51
N ARG A 126 -3.20 8.75 -9.73
CA ARG A 126 -4.04 9.34 -10.77
C ARG A 126 -5.05 8.33 -11.28
N PRO A 127 -6.24 8.81 -11.71
CA PRO A 127 -7.15 7.93 -12.44
C PRO A 127 -6.55 7.50 -13.78
N PRO A 128 -6.98 6.38 -14.31
CA PRO A 128 -6.50 5.90 -15.60
C PRO A 128 -6.89 6.81 -16.75
#